data_4403110b5500b851ccae07a26640cecd
#
_entry.id   4403110b5500b851ccae07a26640cecd
#
_cell.length_a   1.000
_cell.length_b   1.000
_cell.length_c   1.000
_cell.angle_alpha   90.00
_cell.angle_beta   90.00
_cell.angle_gamma   90.00
#
_symmetry.space_group_name_H-M   'P 1'
#
loop_
_entity.id
_entity.type
_entity.pdbx_description
1 polymer ?
#
loop_
_entity_poly.entity_id
_entity_poly.type
_entity_poly.pdbx_seq_one_letter_code
_entity_poly.pdbx_strand_id
1 'polypeptide(L)'
;SLPVGGTSTHCVLTAHSGMRNLSMFDDIHSLEPGDLVLLHTMNKTLAYKMVDSEVVLPEEMESLTIEPGADKVTLVTCTPYGVNDHRLLVHCVRTKYNKKDVDKQKSLAGRHWGKREFAVLIVVVAIVLLLLDIVIHAVRKRRKAKASE
;
A
#
# COMPACT_ATOMS: atom_id res chain seq x y z
N SER A 1 -17.43 3.52 18.16
CA SER A 1 -17.35 4.95 18.59
C SER A 1 -17.18 5.86 17.38
N LEU A 2 -17.43 7.17 17.54
CA LEU A 2 -17.10 8.18 16.54
C LEU A 2 -15.58 8.29 16.35
N PRO A 3 -15.08 8.74 15.17
CA PRO A 3 -13.65 8.88 14.88
C PRO A 3 -13.01 10.12 15.54
N VAL A 4 -13.27 10.30 16.83
CA VAL A 4 -12.78 11.45 17.61
C VAL A 4 -11.63 11.10 18.53
N GLY A 5 -11.36 9.81 18.70
CA GLY A 5 -10.37 9.27 19.64
C GLY A 5 -10.79 9.44 21.10
N GLY A 6 -10.05 8.84 21.97
CA GLY A 6 -10.25 8.95 23.43
C GLY A 6 -10.09 7.59 24.13
N THR A 7 -9.92 7.67 25.45
CA THR A 7 -9.79 6.47 26.28
C THR A 7 -11.07 5.64 26.25
N SER A 8 -10.93 4.34 26.13
CA SER A 8 -12.06 3.38 26.02
C SER A 8 -12.93 3.65 24.79
N THR A 9 -12.31 3.94 23.65
CA THR A 9 -13.00 4.10 22.37
C THR A 9 -12.46 3.10 21.33
N HIS A 10 -13.37 2.59 20.49
CA HIS A 10 -13.02 1.79 19.34
C HIS A 10 -13.85 2.30 18.14
N CYS A 11 -13.20 2.95 17.20
CA CYS A 11 -13.82 3.42 15.97
C CYS A 11 -13.62 2.38 14.86
N VAL A 12 -14.70 2.01 14.19
CA VAL A 12 -14.67 1.12 13.02
C VAL A 12 -14.96 1.95 11.77
N LEU A 13 -14.06 1.93 10.82
CA LEU A 13 -14.21 2.60 9.54
C LEU A 13 -14.32 1.54 8.43
N THR A 14 -15.39 1.58 7.68
CA THR A 14 -15.64 0.65 6.60
C THR A 14 -15.60 1.36 5.25
N ALA A 15 -14.94 0.75 4.27
CA ALA A 15 -14.99 1.21 2.89
C ALA A 15 -14.86 0.03 1.92
N HIS A 16 -15.28 0.24 0.69
CA HIS A 16 -15.16 -0.76 -0.36
C HIS A 16 -13.71 -0.97 -0.81
N SER A 17 -13.42 -2.17 -1.27
CA SER A 17 -12.26 -2.52 -2.07
C SER A 17 -12.71 -3.08 -3.41
N GLY A 18 -11.93 -2.88 -4.46
CA GLY A 18 -12.20 -3.48 -5.75
C GLY A 18 -13.20 -2.75 -6.66
N MET A 19 -13.46 -1.49 -6.41
CA MET A 19 -14.29 -0.68 -7.30
C MET A 19 -13.47 -0.11 -8.46
N ARG A 20 -13.96 -0.29 -9.71
CA ARG A 20 -13.22 0.08 -10.93
C ARG A 20 -12.75 1.55 -11.00
N ASN A 21 -13.51 2.47 -10.44
CA ASN A 21 -13.30 3.92 -10.63
C ASN A 21 -13.03 4.68 -9.32
N LEU A 22 -12.96 3.99 -8.19
CA LEU A 22 -12.79 4.59 -6.87
C LEU A 22 -11.80 3.75 -6.06
N SER A 23 -10.64 4.31 -5.79
CA SER A 23 -9.70 3.73 -4.84
C SER A 23 -10.09 4.17 -3.43
N MET A 24 -10.71 3.28 -2.67
CA MET A 24 -11.07 3.50 -1.27
C MET A 24 -10.10 2.75 -0.35
N PHE A 25 -10.45 1.51 0.04
CA PHE A 25 -9.62 0.66 0.88
C PHE A 25 -8.91 -0.44 0.07
N ASP A 26 -8.59 -0.18 -1.20
CA ASP A 26 -7.89 -1.15 -2.05
C ASP A 26 -6.50 -1.49 -1.52
N ASP A 27 -5.80 -0.51 -0.94
CA ASP A 27 -4.40 -0.65 -0.53
C ASP A 27 -4.22 -1.07 0.94
N ILE A 28 -5.30 -1.20 1.74
CA ILE A 28 -5.14 -1.58 3.16
C ILE A 28 -4.60 -2.99 3.36
N HIS A 29 -4.67 -3.84 2.33
CA HIS A 29 -4.05 -5.17 2.33
C HIS A 29 -2.51 -5.13 2.41
N SER A 30 -1.92 -4.00 2.02
CA SER A 30 -0.46 -3.81 2.02
C SER A 30 0.10 -3.20 3.30
N LEU A 31 -0.78 -2.86 4.26
CA LEU A 31 -0.34 -2.34 5.54
C LEU A 31 0.35 -3.42 6.36
N GLU A 32 1.46 -3.04 6.99
CA GLU A 32 2.25 -3.90 7.85
C GLU A 32 2.24 -3.42 9.30
N PRO A 33 2.43 -4.30 10.28
CA PRO A 33 2.54 -3.90 11.68
C PRO A 33 3.62 -2.82 11.86
N GLY A 34 3.21 -1.69 12.42
CA GLY A 34 4.07 -0.51 12.56
C GLY A 34 3.71 0.65 11.65
N ASP A 35 2.95 0.44 10.60
CA ASP A 35 2.48 1.49 9.71
C ASP A 35 1.52 2.46 10.39
N LEU A 36 1.55 3.71 9.92
CA LEU A 36 0.74 4.79 10.49
C LEU A 36 -0.54 5.00 9.67
N VAL A 37 -1.65 5.02 10.38
CA VAL A 37 -2.95 5.44 9.87
C VAL A 37 -3.29 6.80 10.48
N LEU A 38 -3.60 7.76 9.63
CA LEU A 38 -3.94 9.12 10.05
C LEU A 38 -5.41 9.39 9.82
N LEU A 39 -6.12 9.73 10.88
CA LEU A 39 -7.50 10.20 10.79
C LEU A 39 -7.54 11.72 10.92
N HIS A 40 -8.06 12.37 9.89
CA HIS A 40 -8.31 13.81 9.89
C HIS A 40 -9.77 14.05 10.21
N THR A 41 -10.05 14.53 11.42
CA THR A 41 -11.41 14.77 11.89
C THR A 41 -11.47 16.03 12.75
N MET A 42 -12.53 16.83 12.59
CA MET A 42 -12.79 18.03 13.41
C MET A 42 -11.57 18.93 13.62
N ASN A 43 -10.83 19.23 12.55
CA ASN A 43 -9.58 20.01 12.57
C ASN A 43 -8.42 19.42 13.40
N LYS A 44 -8.49 18.12 13.71
CA LYS A 44 -7.44 17.38 14.41
C LYS A 44 -6.93 16.25 13.53
N THR A 45 -5.66 15.94 13.68
CA THR A 45 -5.05 14.74 13.11
C THR A 45 -4.78 13.76 14.24
N LEU A 46 -5.43 12.61 14.16
CA LEU A 46 -5.25 11.50 15.08
C LEU A 46 -4.34 10.47 14.40
N ALA A 47 -3.27 10.08 15.06
CA ALA A 47 -2.35 9.07 14.55
C ALA A 47 -2.59 7.74 15.26
N TYR A 48 -2.70 6.68 14.46
CA TYR A 48 -2.83 5.31 14.92
C TYR A 48 -1.74 4.47 14.26
N LYS A 49 -1.28 3.45 14.94
CA LYS A 49 -0.29 2.52 14.46
C LYS A 49 -0.92 1.17 14.25
N MET A 50 -0.76 0.58 13.07
CA MET A 50 -1.20 -0.76 12.81
C MET A 50 -0.48 -1.75 13.73
N VAL A 51 -1.22 -2.65 14.33
CA VAL A 51 -0.70 -3.70 15.23
C VAL A 51 -0.92 -5.08 14.66
N ASP A 52 -2.08 -5.32 14.05
CA ASP A 52 -2.47 -6.63 13.55
C ASP A 52 -3.53 -6.53 12.46
N SER A 53 -3.72 -7.62 11.72
CA SER A 53 -4.83 -7.77 10.77
C SER A 53 -5.33 -9.21 10.77
N GLU A 54 -6.63 -9.37 10.56
CA GLU A 54 -7.29 -10.65 10.48
C GLU A 54 -8.31 -10.69 9.35
N VAL A 55 -8.58 -11.90 8.85
CA VAL A 55 -9.63 -12.16 7.87
C VAL A 55 -10.70 -12.99 8.54
N VAL A 56 -11.93 -12.49 8.57
CA VAL A 56 -13.07 -13.08 9.28
C VAL A 56 -14.29 -13.20 8.36
N LEU A 57 -15.26 -14.01 8.76
CA LEU A 57 -16.58 -14.03 8.13
C LEU A 57 -17.35 -12.75 8.44
N PRO A 58 -18.31 -12.34 7.61
CA PRO A 58 -19.08 -11.11 7.83
C PRO A 58 -19.83 -11.06 9.17
N GLU A 59 -20.15 -12.20 9.75
CA GLU A 59 -20.85 -12.35 11.04
C GLU A 59 -19.90 -12.28 12.24
N GLU A 60 -18.60 -12.50 12.05
CA GLU A 60 -17.59 -12.56 13.10
C GLU A 60 -17.10 -11.14 13.43
N MET A 61 -17.74 -10.49 14.40
CA MET A 61 -17.48 -9.11 14.80
C MET A 61 -16.92 -8.99 16.23
N GLU A 62 -16.47 -10.08 16.81
CA GLU A 62 -16.06 -10.15 18.23
C GLU A 62 -14.84 -9.28 18.55
N SER A 63 -13.92 -9.15 17.58
CA SER A 63 -12.72 -8.31 17.71
C SER A 63 -13.00 -6.79 17.65
N LEU A 64 -14.24 -6.40 17.31
CA LEU A 64 -14.64 -4.98 17.21
C LEU A 64 -15.17 -4.40 18.52
N THR A 65 -14.94 -5.07 19.64
CA THR A 65 -15.40 -4.62 20.97
C THR A 65 -14.54 -3.48 21.50
N ILE A 66 -15.13 -2.66 22.40
CA ILE A 66 -14.42 -1.60 23.09
C ILE A 66 -13.62 -2.21 24.24
N GLU A 67 -12.32 -1.98 24.26
CA GLU A 67 -11.45 -2.36 25.36
C GLU A 67 -11.28 -1.20 26.37
N PRO A 68 -11.50 -1.45 27.66
CA PRO A 68 -11.30 -0.41 28.67
C PRO A 68 -9.86 0.14 28.64
N GLY A 69 -9.72 1.45 28.61
CA GLY A 69 -8.43 2.13 28.60
C GLY A 69 -7.76 2.28 27.21
N ALA A 70 -8.23 1.54 26.21
CA ALA A 70 -7.67 1.61 24.85
C ALA A 70 -8.33 2.70 23.99
N ASP A 71 -7.58 3.22 23.05
CA ASP A 71 -8.06 4.09 21.94
C ASP A 71 -7.69 3.37 20.61
N LYS A 72 -8.69 2.74 19.99
CA LYS A 72 -8.50 1.87 18.83
C LYS A 72 -9.25 2.37 17.60
N VAL A 73 -8.71 2.03 16.45
CA VAL A 73 -9.37 2.15 15.15
C VAL A 73 -9.19 0.82 14.41
N THR A 74 -10.27 0.32 13.83
CA THR A 74 -10.22 -0.81 12.90
C THR A 74 -10.73 -0.36 11.54
N LEU A 75 -9.92 -0.64 10.50
CA LEU A 75 -10.32 -0.47 9.11
C LEU A 75 -10.88 -1.79 8.61
N VAL A 76 -12.04 -1.75 7.97
CA VAL A 76 -12.75 -2.95 7.49
C VAL A 76 -13.02 -2.82 6.00
N THR A 77 -12.65 -3.85 5.25
CA THR A 77 -12.99 -3.96 3.82
C THR A 77 -13.36 -5.39 3.44
N CYS A 78 -13.88 -5.56 2.24
CA CYS A 78 -14.20 -6.88 1.70
C CYS A 78 -12.93 -7.56 1.16
N THR A 79 -12.85 -8.88 1.30
CA THR A 79 -11.77 -9.73 0.79
C THR A 79 -12.30 -11.14 0.49
N PRO A 80 -11.66 -11.97 -0.38
CA PRO A 80 -10.67 -11.57 -1.40
C PRO A 80 -11.27 -10.65 -2.48
N TYR A 81 -10.39 -9.93 -3.17
CA TYR A 81 -10.78 -9.02 -4.25
C TYR A 81 -11.66 -9.71 -5.30
N GLY A 82 -12.86 -9.19 -5.55
CA GLY A 82 -13.79 -9.69 -6.54
C GLY A 82 -14.69 -10.83 -6.05
N VAL A 83 -14.37 -11.51 -4.94
CA VAL A 83 -15.23 -12.53 -4.28
C VAL A 83 -16.01 -11.90 -3.15
N ASN A 84 -15.35 -11.18 -2.25
CA ASN A 84 -15.94 -10.35 -1.19
C ASN A 84 -16.77 -11.11 -0.15
N ASP A 85 -16.50 -12.40 0.05
CA ASP A 85 -17.20 -13.27 0.99
C ASP A 85 -16.67 -13.19 2.43
N HIS A 86 -15.49 -12.60 2.61
CA HIS A 86 -14.86 -12.34 3.91
C HIS A 86 -14.66 -10.83 4.15
N ARG A 87 -14.19 -10.51 5.35
CA ARG A 87 -13.80 -9.15 5.75
C ARG A 87 -12.36 -9.16 6.21
N LEU A 88 -11.58 -8.21 5.70
CA LEU A 88 -10.26 -7.88 6.23
C LEU A 88 -10.45 -6.81 7.29
N LEU A 89 -10.00 -7.09 8.50
CA LEU A 89 -9.94 -6.18 9.62
C LEU A 89 -8.47 -5.78 9.85
N VAL A 90 -8.19 -4.49 9.85
CA VAL A 90 -6.86 -3.95 10.15
C VAL A 90 -6.94 -3.17 11.45
N HIS A 91 -6.34 -3.70 12.50
CA HIS A 91 -6.41 -3.15 13.86
C HIS A 91 -5.29 -2.15 14.11
N CYS A 92 -5.66 -0.98 14.59
CA CYS A 92 -4.73 0.10 14.88
C CYS A 92 -4.94 0.66 16.28
N VAL A 93 -3.86 0.97 16.96
CA VAL A 93 -3.88 1.59 18.30
C VAL A 93 -3.36 3.02 18.25
N ARG A 94 -3.87 3.86 19.14
CA ARG A 94 -3.49 5.25 19.24
C ARG A 94 -1.99 5.42 19.44
N THR A 95 -1.38 6.34 18.69
CA THR A 95 0.02 6.72 18.86
C THR A 95 0.18 8.24 18.83
N LYS A 96 1.34 8.73 19.25
CA LYS A 96 1.65 10.17 19.15
C LYS A 96 1.87 10.54 17.68
N TYR A 97 1.21 11.63 17.25
CA TYR A 97 1.47 12.19 15.93
C TYR A 97 2.87 12.79 15.89
N ASN A 98 3.69 12.30 14.95
CA ASN A 98 5.01 12.84 14.67
C ASN A 98 5.16 13.06 13.16
N LYS A 99 5.30 14.29 12.75
CA LYS A 99 5.41 14.65 11.33
C LYS A 99 6.58 13.94 10.63
N LYS A 100 7.72 13.75 11.34
CA LYS A 100 8.89 13.07 10.78
C LYS A 100 8.62 11.61 10.43
N ASP A 101 7.83 10.90 11.25
CA ASP A 101 7.48 9.49 11.01
C ASP A 101 6.52 9.38 9.83
N VAL A 102 5.58 10.30 9.71
CA VAL A 102 4.67 10.41 8.56
C VAL A 102 5.42 10.68 7.26
N ASP A 103 6.36 11.64 7.27
CA ASP A 103 7.15 11.97 6.09
C ASP A 103 8.06 10.80 5.69
N LYS A 104 8.63 10.09 6.66
CA LYS A 104 9.41 8.86 6.43
C LYS A 104 8.55 7.77 5.79
N GLN A 105 7.36 7.50 6.32
CA GLN A 105 6.46 6.50 5.75
C GLN A 105 6.02 6.87 4.33
N LYS A 106 5.66 8.12 4.06
CA LYS A 106 5.36 8.61 2.70
C LYS A 106 6.52 8.40 1.73
N SER A 107 7.76 8.64 2.18
CA SER A 107 8.95 8.42 1.35
C SER A 107 9.19 6.94 1.04
N LEU A 108 8.83 6.04 1.95
CA LEU A 108 8.92 4.59 1.75
C LEU A 108 7.78 4.09 0.85
N ALA A 109 6.55 4.53 1.07
CA ALA A 109 5.38 4.18 0.25
C ALA A 109 5.55 4.63 -1.22
N GLY A 110 6.14 5.81 -1.46
CA GLY A 110 6.47 6.28 -2.80
C GLY A 110 7.57 5.48 -3.52
N ARG A 111 8.23 4.54 -2.84
CA ARG A 111 9.29 3.68 -3.39
C ARG A 111 8.79 2.28 -3.80
N HIS A 112 7.52 1.97 -3.64
CA HIS A 112 6.95 0.72 -4.16
C HIS A 112 6.91 0.76 -5.70
N TRP A 113 7.96 0.23 -6.31
CA TRP A 113 7.96 -0.04 -7.75
C TRP A 113 6.92 -1.10 -8.05
N GLY A 114 5.84 -0.71 -8.68
CA GLY A 114 4.79 -1.63 -9.08
C GLY A 114 5.29 -2.59 -10.18
N LYS A 115 4.61 -3.72 -10.34
CA LYS A 115 4.90 -4.70 -11.41
C LYS A 115 4.99 -4.05 -12.80
N ARG A 116 4.27 -2.94 -13.02
CA ARG A 116 4.27 -2.18 -14.27
C ARG A 116 5.59 -1.45 -14.52
N GLU A 117 6.20 -0.86 -13.50
CA GLU A 117 7.49 -0.16 -13.62
C GLU A 117 8.64 -1.14 -13.83
N PHE A 118 8.61 -2.32 -13.19
CA PHE A 118 9.54 -3.40 -13.50
C PHE A 118 9.41 -3.88 -14.95
N ALA A 119 8.19 -4.03 -15.46
CA ALA A 119 7.97 -4.41 -16.84
C ALA A 119 8.51 -3.35 -17.82
N VAL A 120 8.28 -2.06 -17.55
CA VAL A 120 8.83 -0.96 -18.36
C VAL A 120 10.35 -0.96 -18.31
N LEU A 121 10.97 -1.15 -17.14
CA LEU A 121 12.43 -1.23 -17.03
C LEU A 121 13.01 -2.37 -17.87
N ILE A 122 12.40 -3.56 -17.82
CA ILE A 122 12.83 -4.73 -18.63
C ILE A 122 12.76 -4.41 -20.13
N VAL A 123 11.68 -3.78 -20.58
CA VAL A 123 11.52 -3.39 -21.99
C VAL A 123 12.58 -2.38 -22.41
N VAL A 124 12.85 -1.37 -21.59
CA VAL A 124 13.88 -0.35 -21.87
C VAL A 124 15.27 -1.00 -21.96
N VAL A 125 15.61 -1.90 -21.02
CA VAL A 125 16.88 -2.63 -21.05
C VAL A 125 17.01 -3.49 -22.30
N ALA A 126 15.94 -4.19 -22.69
CA ALA A 126 15.94 -5.01 -23.92
C ALA A 126 16.18 -4.16 -25.18
N ILE A 127 15.53 -2.99 -25.27
CA ILE A 127 15.73 -2.05 -26.39
C ILE A 127 17.18 -1.56 -26.45
N VAL A 128 17.76 -1.19 -25.31
CA VAL A 128 19.17 -0.72 -25.24
C VAL A 128 20.12 -1.83 -25.70
N LEU A 129 19.93 -3.06 -25.26
CA LEU A 129 20.75 -4.19 -25.67
C LEU A 129 20.63 -4.45 -27.18
N LEU A 130 19.45 -4.36 -27.74
CA LEU A 130 19.21 -4.53 -29.17
C LEU A 130 19.87 -3.43 -30.00
N LEU A 131 19.81 -2.19 -29.55
CA LEU A 131 20.53 -1.07 -30.19
C LEU A 131 22.03 -1.24 -30.14
N LEU A 132 22.58 -1.71 -29.00
CA LEU A 132 24.02 -2.00 -28.86
C LEU A 132 24.45 -3.10 -29.83
N ASP A 133 23.66 -4.16 -29.97
CA ASP A 133 23.98 -5.26 -30.90
C ASP A 133 23.99 -4.78 -32.35
N ILE A 134 23.00 -3.96 -32.76
CA ILE A 134 22.97 -3.33 -34.09
C ILE A 134 24.21 -2.48 -34.34
N VAL A 135 24.62 -1.66 -33.38
CA VAL A 135 25.82 -0.81 -33.52
C VAL A 135 27.08 -1.64 -33.60
N ILE A 136 27.24 -2.67 -32.76
CA ILE A 136 28.38 -3.59 -32.81
C ILE A 136 28.45 -4.30 -34.17
N HIS A 137 27.30 -4.78 -34.66
CA HIS A 137 27.22 -5.44 -35.95
C HIS A 137 27.61 -4.51 -37.12
N ALA A 138 27.11 -3.27 -37.09
CA ALA A 138 27.46 -2.24 -38.06
C ALA A 138 28.95 -1.88 -38.04
N VAL A 139 29.54 -1.74 -36.87
CA VAL A 139 30.99 -1.46 -36.70
C VAL A 139 31.83 -2.65 -37.21
N ARG A 140 31.44 -3.89 -36.87
CA ARG A 140 32.13 -5.11 -37.37
C ARG A 140 32.06 -5.21 -38.88
N LYS A 141 30.89 -4.90 -39.47
CA LYS A 141 30.74 -4.90 -40.95
C LYS A 141 31.63 -3.86 -41.62
N ARG A 142 31.71 -2.63 -41.06
CA ARG A 142 32.58 -1.57 -41.61
C ARG A 142 34.07 -1.91 -41.47
N ARG A 143 34.51 -2.60 -40.39
CA ARG A 143 35.89 -3.05 -40.22
C ARG A 143 36.27 -4.15 -41.21
N LYS A 144 35.36 -5.10 -41.51
CA LYS A 144 35.60 -6.14 -42.50
C LYS A 144 35.70 -5.59 -43.94
N ALA A 145 34.87 -4.56 -44.25
CA ALA A 145 34.94 -3.91 -45.57
C ALA A 145 36.27 -3.15 -45.80
N LYS A 146 36.85 -2.53 -44.73
CA LYS A 146 38.18 -1.85 -44.83
C LYS A 146 39.38 -2.80 -44.82
N ALA A 147 39.22 -4.05 -44.45
CA ALA A 147 40.31 -5.03 -44.45
C ALA A 147 40.36 -5.85 -45.76
N SER A 148 39.46 -5.61 -46.69
CA SER A 148 39.38 -6.29 -48.01
C SER A 148 39.83 -5.36 -49.18
N GLU A 149 40.19 -4.10 -48.88
CA GLU A 149 40.89 -3.18 -49.78
C GLU A 149 42.41 -3.19 -49.53
#